data_88e20596e94a52201f3d904221ac891a
#
_entry.id   88e20596e94a52201f3d904221ac891a
#
_cell.length_a   1.000
_cell.length_b   1.000
_cell.length_c   1.000
_cell.angle_alpha   90.00
_cell.angle_beta   90.00
_cell.angle_gamma   90.00
#
_symmetry.space_group_name_H-M   'P 1'
#
loop_
_entity.id
_entity.type
_entity.pdbx_description
1 polymer ?
#
loop_
_entity_poly.entity_id
_entity_poly.type
_entity_poly.pdbx_seq_one_letter_code
_entity_poly.pdbx_strand_id
1 'polypeptide(L)'
;MNEEIDGGVAPTTPIWAAFGDLMSVLIGAFVLILVGVIGVQLELSTRLEHEVKQRQMETQRRKTLEQALAGPLAAGRVTLVNGRIGISGSVLFALNSDQLRPEGREILKSLAGPLSVYLRSHDEILMVSGFTDDRQVRDGNKRFADNWELSAERALTVTRALIAEGMPSSSVFAAAFGSEQPVSSNADDGGRAKNRRVEIAPIPRPSNAAVKARD
;
A
#
# COMPACT_ATOMS: atom_id res chain seq x y z
N MET A 1 89.32 -30.03 -40.09
CA MET A 1 88.73 -29.00 -39.29
C MET A 1 87.38 -28.71 -39.95
N ASN A 2 86.38 -29.49 -39.59
CA ASN A 2 84.97 -29.35 -40.07
C ASN A 2 84.16 -28.72 -39.00
N GLU A 3 83.69 -27.52 -39.24
CA GLU A 3 82.66 -26.91 -38.45
C GLU A 3 81.29 -27.41 -38.92
N GLU A 4 80.61 -28.22 -38.09
CA GLU A 4 79.17 -28.52 -38.23
C GLU A 4 78.37 -27.35 -37.74
N ILE A 5 77.67 -26.68 -38.66
CA ILE A 5 76.67 -25.70 -38.37
C ILE A 5 75.41 -26.48 -38.01
N ASP A 6 75.15 -26.59 -36.72
CA ASP A 6 73.90 -27.11 -36.19
C ASP A 6 72.77 -26.11 -36.46
N GLY A 7 72.01 -26.33 -37.51
CA GLY A 7 70.82 -25.59 -37.87
C GLY A 7 69.61 -26.03 -37.02
N GLY A 8 69.47 -25.46 -35.80
CA GLY A 8 68.30 -25.68 -34.97
C GLY A 8 67.03 -25.20 -35.67
N VAL A 9 66.29 -26.14 -36.22
CA VAL A 9 64.94 -25.90 -36.73
C VAL A 9 64.01 -25.62 -35.51
N ALA A 10 63.65 -24.35 -35.30
CA ALA A 10 62.63 -23.97 -34.29
C ALA A 10 61.37 -24.81 -34.57
N PRO A 11 60.77 -25.44 -33.55
CA PRO A 11 59.49 -26.17 -33.71
C PRO A 11 58.39 -25.21 -34.13
N THR A 12 58.02 -25.26 -35.42
CA THR A 12 56.85 -24.57 -35.92
C THR A 12 55.62 -25.23 -35.28
N THR A 13 55.01 -24.56 -34.31
CA THR A 13 53.72 -25.02 -33.77
C THR A 13 52.75 -25.18 -34.94
N PRO A 14 52.13 -26.36 -35.11
CA PRO A 14 51.19 -26.55 -36.21
C PRO A 14 50.02 -25.60 -36.14
N ILE A 15 49.73 -24.93 -37.25
CA ILE A 15 48.63 -23.92 -37.35
C ILE A 15 47.34 -24.44 -36.76
N TRP A 16 47.06 -25.73 -36.84
CA TRP A 16 45.88 -26.40 -36.22
C TRP A 16 45.87 -26.36 -34.69
N ALA A 17 47.01 -26.38 -34.02
CA ALA A 17 47.06 -26.27 -32.55
C ALA A 17 46.72 -24.86 -32.11
N ALA A 18 47.19 -23.81 -32.78
CA ALA A 18 46.84 -22.42 -32.50
C ALA A 18 45.36 -22.14 -32.79
N PHE A 19 44.80 -22.75 -33.85
CA PHE A 19 43.38 -22.64 -34.17
C PHE A 19 42.51 -23.35 -33.13
N GLY A 20 42.91 -24.54 -32.69
CA GLY A 20 42.21 -25.30 -31.63
C GLY A 20 42.18 -24.55 -30.29
N ASP A 21 43.31 -23.91 -29.92
CA ASP A 21 43.39 -23.09 -28.69
C ASP A 21 42.46 -21.86 -28.76
N LEU A 22 42.47 -21.12 -29.89
CA LEU A 22 41.58 -19.99 -30.12
C LEU A 22 40.11 -20.40 -30.05
N MET A 23 39.75 -21.54 -30.68
CA MET A 23 38.38 -22.05 -30.64
C MET A 23 37.94 -22.45 -29.22
N SER A 24 38.84 -23.05 -28.44
CA SER A 24 38.57 -23.43 -27.05
C SER A 24 38.30 -22.21 -26.17
N VAL A 25 39.08 -21.14 -26.34
CA VAL A 25 38.89 -19.87 -25.62
C VAL A 25 37.54 -19.21 -26.00
N LEU A 26 37.19 -19.21 -27.30
CA LEU A 26 35.91 -18.66 -27.78
C LEU A 26 34.71 -19.44 -27.21
N ILE A 27 34.79 -20.78 -27.24
CA ILE A 27 33.75 -21.64 -26.68
C ILE A 27 33.63 -21.39 -25.17
N GLY A 28 34.75 -21.30 -24.44
CA GLY A 28 34.76 -21.01 -23.01
C GLY A 28 34.12 -19.66 -22.68
N ALA A 29 34.49 -18.62 -23.44
CA ALA A 29 33.89 -17.29 -23.28
C ALA A 29 32.37 -17.30 -23.59
N PHE A 30 31.96 -18.00 -24.66
CA PHE A 30 30.56 -18.13 -25.03
C PHE A 30 29.74 -18.84 -23.94
N VAL A 31 30.25 -19.93 -23.37
CA VAL A 31 29.59 -20.66 -22.28
C VAL A 31 29.46 -19.78 -21.04
N LEU A 32 30.48 -18.99 -20.68
CA LEU A 32 30.41 -18.08 -19.55
C LEU A 32 29.34 -16.99 -19.76
N ILE A 33 29.29 -16.41 -20.97
CA ILE A 33 28.23 -15.43 -21.30
C ILE A 33 26.86 -16.08 -21.24
N LEU A 34 26.68 -17.28 -21.76
CA LEU A 34 25.42 -18.01 -21.75
C LEU A 34 24.96 -18.29 -20.33
N VAL A 35 25.83 -18.75 -19.45
CA VAL A 35 25.53 -18.97 -18.03
C VAL A 35 25.16 -17.66 -17.35
N GLY A 36 25.86 -16.56 -17.63
CA GLY A 36 25.52 -15.22 -17.12
C GLY A 36 24.15 -14.77 -17.59
N VAL A 37 23.81 -14.93 -18.86
CA VAL A 37 22.48 -14.54 -19.39
C VAL A 37 21.37 -15.38 -18.76
N ILE A 38 21.56 -16.68 -18.62
CA ILE A 38 20.60 -17.58 -17.97
C ILE A 38 20.40 -17.16 -16.51
N GLY A 39 21.48 -16.85 -15.79
CA GLY A 39 21.39 -16.36 -14.40
C GLY A 39 20.55 -15.09 -14.27
N VAL A 40 20.79 -14.10 -15.13
CA VAL A 40 20.01 -12.85 -15.17
C VAL A 40 18.56 -13.11 -15.55
N GLN A 41 18.28 -14.00 -16.51
CA GLN A 41 16.90 -14.35 -16.89
C GLN A 41 16.15 -15.01 -15.76
N LEU A 42 16.75 -15.93 -15.00
CA LEU A 42 16.11 -16.58 -13.86
C LEU A 42 15.81 -15.58 -12.75
N GLU A 43 16.74 -14.68 -12.44
CA GLU A 43 16.51 -13.62 -11.44
C GLU A 43 15.39 -12.68 -11.86
N LEU A 44 15.37 -12.25 -13.12
CA LEU A 44 14.33 -11.38 -13.64
C LEU A 44 12.96 -12.06 -13.63
N SER A 45 12.90 -13.34 -14.03
CA SER A 45 11.67 -14.14 -14.01
C SER A 45 11.07 -14.24 -12.60
N THR A 46 11.90 -14.55 -11.59
CA THR A 46 11.43 -14.64 -10.20
C THR A 46 10.93 -13.31 -9.66
N ARG A 47 11.61 -12.20 -9.99
CA ARG A 47 11.14 -10.85 -9.59
C ARG A 47 9.80 -10.51 -10.23
N LEU A 48 9.63 -10.78 -11.53
CA LEU A 48 8.36 -10.54 -12.24
C LEU A 48 7.22 -11.39 -11.66
N GLU A 49 7.47 -12.67 -11.36
CA GLU A 49 6.47 -13.52 -10.73
C GLU A 49 6.01 -12.99 -9.38
N HIS A 50 6.94 -12.49 -8.55
CA HIS A 50 6.62 -11.85 -7.28
C HIS A 50 5.76 -10.59 -7.45
N GLU A 51 6.11 -9.71 -8.39
CA GLU A 51 5.32 -8.50 -8.67
C GLU A 51 3.92 -8.83 -9.20
N VAL A 52 3.81 -9.79 -10.13
CA VAL A 52 2.52 -10.22 -10.68
C VAL A 52 1.64 -10.79 -9.58
N LYS A 53 2.21 -11.64 -8.71
CA LYS A 53 1.48 -12.23 -7.59
C LYS A 53 1.00 -11.16 -6.58
N GLN A 54 1.85 -10.18 -6.26
CA GLN A 54 1.46 -9.07 -5.39
C GLN A 54 0.32 -8.25 -5.99
N ARG A 55 0.41 -7.87 -7.27
CA ARG A 55 -0.66 -7.15 -7.98
C ARG A 55 -1.96 -7.94 -8.06
N GLN A 56 -1.89 -9.25 -8.26
CA GLN A 56 -3.07 -10.11 -8.25
C GLN A 56 -3.73 -10.15 -6.86
N MET A 57 -2.94 -10.28 -5.79
CA MET A 57 -3.45 -10.24 -4.41
C MET A 57 -4.10 -8.90 -4.08
N GLU A 58 -3.48 -7.78 -4.45
CA GLU A 58 -4.05 -6.44 -4.26
C GLU A 58 -5.37 -6.27 -5.04
N THR A 59 -5.42 -6.74 -6.28
CA THR A 59 -6.63 -6.68 -7.11
C THR A 59 -7.75 -7.51 -6.51
N GLN A 60 -7.43 -8.72 -6.07
CA GLN A 60 -8.40 -9.60 -5.42
C GLN A 60 -8.91 -9.00 -4.11
N ARG A 61 -8.02 -8.44 -3.29
CA ARG A 61 -8.35 -7.74 -2.05
C ARG A 61 -9.32 -6.58 -2.30
N ARG A 62 -9.04 -5.74 -3.32
CA ARG A 62 -9.94 -4.64 -3.71
C ARG A 62 -11.32 -5.14 -4.12
N LYS A 63 -11.39 -6.18 -4.95
CA LYS A 63 -12.66 -6.79 -5.38
C LYS A 63 -13.45 -7.34 -4.20
N THR A 64 -12.79 -8.03 -3.28
CA THR A 64 -13.46 -8.59 -2.08
C THR A 64 -14.03 -7.47 -1.20
N LEU A 65 -13.27 -6.38 -1.00
CA LEU A 65 -13.75 -5.21 -0.25
C LEU A 65 -14.92 -4.52 -0.95
N GLU A 66 -14.83 -4.33 -2.27
CA GLU A 66 -15.90 -3.73 -3.08
C GLU A 66 -17.19 -4.57 -3.03
N GLN A 67 -17.07 -5.89 -3.14
CA GLN A 67 -18.20 -6.80 -3.01
C GLN A 67 -18.82 -6.77 -1.62
N ALA A 68 -18.00 -6.73 -0.56
CA ALA A 68 -18.48 -6.62 0.81
C ALA A 68 -19.26 -5.31 1.05
N LEU A 69 -18.88 -4.24 0.34
CA LEU A 69 -19.45 -2.90 0.48
C LEU A 69 -20.48 -2.55 -0.60
N ALA A 70 -20.90 -3.51 -1.44
CA ALA A 70 -21.78 -3.25 -2.58
C ALA A 70 -23.08 -2.52 -2.18
N GLY A 71 -23.70 -2.90 -1.07
CA GLY A 71 -24.90 -2.25 -0.56
C GLY A 71 -24.69 -0.76 -0.20
N PRO A 72 -23.79 -0.42 0.71
CA PRO A 72 -23.45 0.96 1.05
C PRO A 72 -22.98 1.82 -0.15
N LEU A 73 -22.22 1.24 -1.09
CA LEU A 73 -21.77 1.91 -2.31
C LEU A 73 -22.93 2.22 -3.25
N ALA A 74 -23.83 1.24 -3.50
CA ALA A 74 -25.01 1.42 -4.34
C ALA A 74 -25.96 2.47 -3.80
N ALA A 75 -26.04 2.63 -2.46
CA ALA A 75 -26.80 3.70 -1.82
C ALA A 75 -26.19 5.10 -2.00
N GLY A 76 -25.00 5.22 -2.60
CA GLY A 76 -24.30 6.49 -2.81
C GLY A 76 -23.85 7.23 -1.55
N ARG A 77 -23.89 6.54 -0.40
CA ARG A 77 -23.57 7.15 0.92
C ARG A 77 -22.09 7.18 1.22
N VAL A 78 -21.31 6.32 0.57
CA VAL A 78 -19.87 6.19 0.72
C VAL A 78 -19.21 6.08 -0.65
N THR A 79 -17.93 6.38 -0.72
CA THR A 79 -17.10 6.20 -1.91
C THR A 79 -16.01 5.16 -1.61
N LEU A 80 -15.54 4.45 -2.63
CA LEU A 80 -14.39 3.54 -2.51
C LEU A 80 -13.34 3.94 -3.55
N VAL A 81 -12.23 4.49 -3.07
CA VAL A 81 -11.12 4.93 -3.92
C VAL A 81 -9.82 4.33 -3.39
N ASN A 82 -9.13 3.58 -4.22
CA ASN A 82 -7.85 2.93 -3.85
C ASN A 82 -7.92 2.07 -2.56
N GLY A 83 -9.06 1.38 -2.33
CA GLY A 83 -9.27 0.58 -1.12
C GLY A 83 -9.58 1.39 0.14
N ARG A 84 -9.81 2.67 0.03
CA ARG A 84 -10.23 3.58 1.11
C ARG A 84 -11.70 3.92 0.97
N ILE A 85 -12.45 3.74 2.02
CA ILE A 85 -13.88 4.08 2.10
C ILE A 85 -13.97 5.53 2.56
N GLY A 86 -14.36 6.43 1.65
CA GLY A 86 -14.53 7.84 1.95
C GLY A 86 -15.98 8.16 2.35
N ILE A 87 -16.15 8.92 3.42
CA ILE A 87 -17.45 9.41 3.89
C ILE A 87 -17.34 10.92 4.07
N SER A 88 -18.30 11.67 3.49
CA SER A 88 -18.32 13.13 3.65
C SER A 88 -18.51 13.52 5.13
N GLY A 89 -17.69 14.47 5.59
CA GLY A 89 -17.82 15.01 6.94
C GLY A 89 -19.17 15.68 7.21
N SER A 90 -19.81 16.29 6.21
CA SER A 90 -21.13 16.92 6.34
C SER A 90 -22.26 15.90 6.53
N VAL A 91 -22.08 14.69 6.08
CA VAL A 91 -23.02 13.58 6.29
C VAL A 91 -22.84 12.99 7.69
N LEU A 92 -21.58 12.83 8.13
CA LEU A 92 -21.28 12.24 9.43
C LEU A 92 -21.55 13.19 10.59
N PHE A 93 -21.20 14.48 10.45
CA PHE A 93 -21.12 15.42 11.58
C PHE A 93 -21.90 16.71 11.31
N ALA A 94 -22.33 17.35 12.38
CA ALA A 94 -22.76 18.74 12.34
C ALA A 94 -21.56 19.68 12.06
N LEU A 95 -21.85 20.90 11.60
CA LEU A 95 -20.80 21.88 11.31
C LEU A 95 -19.95 22.16 12.55
N ASN A 96 -18.62 22.16 12.40
CA ASN A 96 -17.64 22.37 13.47
C ASN A 96 -17.86 21.46 14.70
N SER A 97 -18.31 20.24 14.48
CA SER A 97 -18.61 19.26 15.51
C SER A 97 -18.00 17.90 15.19
N ASP A 98 -17.76 17.11 16.22
CA ASP A 98 -17.39 15.69 16.22
C ASP A 98 -18.58 14.79 16.55
N GLN A 99 -19.76 15.37 16.82
CA GLN A 99 -20.98 14.61 17.13
C GLN A 99 -21.60 14.04 15.87
N LEU A 100 -21.82 12.72 15.89
CA LEU A 100 -22.48 12.02 14.79
C LEU A 100 -23.95 12.46 14.64
N ARG A 101 -24.30 12.75 13.41
CA ARG A 101 -25.70 12.91 12.98
C ARG A 101 -26.37 11.53 12.90
N PRO A 102 -27.71 11.48 12.98
CA PRO A 102 -28.45 10.23 12.82
C PRO A 102 -28.09 9.50 11.53
N GLU A 103 -28.02 10.22 10.41
CA GLU A 103 -27.66 9.66 9.10
C GLU A 103 -26.24 9.06 9.09
N GLY A 104 -25.28 9.73 9.74
CA GLY A 104 -23.92 9.26 9.90
C GLY A 104 -23.85 7.96 10.70
N ARG A 105 -24.65 7.84 11.74
CA ARG A 105 -24.74 6.62 12.55
C ARG A 105 -25.29 5.44 11.73
N GLU A 106 -26.34 5.66 10.95
CA GLU A 106 -26.91 4.62 10.08
C GLU A 106 -25.92 4.14 9.00
N ILE A 107 -25.11 5.05 8.46
CA ILE A 107 -24.05 4.67 7.52
C ILE A 107 -23.01 3.77 8.22
N LEU A 108 -22.51 4.17 9.38
CA LEU A 108 -21.52 3.39 10.13
C LEU A 108 -22.06 2.01 10.52
N LYS A 109 -23.33 1.93 10.93
CA LYS A 109 -24.03 0.68 11.20
C LYS A 109 -24.08 -0.22 9.97
N SER A 110 -24.37 0.34 8.78
CA SER A 110 -24.38 -0.42 7.52
C SER A 110 -23.01 -0.93 7.06
N LEU A 111 -21.93 -0.27 7.52
CA LEU A 111 -20.55 -0.63 7.22
C LEU A 111 -19.97 -1.67 8.19
N ALA A 112 -20.37 -1.63 9.47
CA ALA A 112 -19.74 -2.42 10.53
C ALA A 112 -19.80 -3.95 10.25
N GLY A 113 -20.99 -4.46 9.86
CA GLY A 113 -21.16 -5.87 9.53
C GLY A 113 -20.27 -6.36 8.38
N PRO A 114 -20.39 -5.77 7.18
CA PRO A 114 -19.54 -6.10 6.03
C PRO A 114 -18.05 -6.00 6.31
N LEU A 115 -17.60 -4.95 7.00
CA LEU A 115 -16.19 -4.77 7.36
C LEU A 115 -15.72 -5.82 8.37
N SER A 116 -16.55 -6.21 9.33
CA SER A 116 -16.22 -7.29 10.27
C SER A 116 -16.06 -8.63 9.56
N VAL A 117 -16.92 -8.93 8.58
CA VAL A 117 -16.80 -10.15 7.76
C VAL A 117 -15.52 -10.11 6.92
N TYR A 118 -15.23 -8.99 6.29
CA TYR A 118 -14.01 -8.78 5.53
C TYR A 118 -12.74 -9.02 6.38
N LEU A 119 -12.64 -8.42 7.56
CA LEU A 119 -11.49 -8.54 8.45
C LEU A 119 -11.25 -9.95 8.99
N ARG A 120 -12.30 -10.80 9.10
CA ARG A 120 -12.13 -12.21 9.52
C ARG A 120 -11.36 -13.05 8.52
N SER A 121 -11.40 -12.69 7.25
CA SER A 121 -10.73 -13.40 6.16
C SER A 121 -9.39 -12.78 5.75
N HIS A 122 -9.00 -11.67 6.38
CA HIS A 122 -7.78 -10.93 6.09
C HIS A 122 -7.06 -10.58 7.39
N ASP A 123 -5.73 -10.71 7.41
CA ASP A 123 -4.93 -10.28 8.58
C ASP A 123 -4.70 -8.76 8.54
N GLU A 124 -5.80 -8.03 8.74
CA GLU A 124 -5.87 -6.57 8.63
C GLU A 124 -6.59 -5.95 9.82
N ILE A 125 -6.36 -4.66 9.99
CA ILE A 125 -7.07 -3.79 10.92
C ILE A 125 -7.56 -2.55 10.18
N LEU A 126 -8.57 -1.87 10.69
CA LEU A 126 -9.10 -0.64 10.10
C LEU A 126 -8.38 0.58 10.68
N MET A 127 -7.87 1.41 9.82
CA MET A 127 -7.45 2.77 10.13
C MET A 127 -8.60 3.73 9.79
N VAL A 128 -9.12 4.43 10.78
CA VAL A 128 -10.11 5.49 10.63
C VAL A 128 -9.38 6.83 10.65
N SER A 129 -9.35 7.51 9.53
CA SER A 129 -8.59 8.75 9.32
C SER A 129 -9.51 9.95 9.23
N GLY A 130 -9.29 10.98 10.07
CA GLY A 130 -10.00 12.24 10.03
C GLY A 130 -9.24 13.30 9.23
N PHE A 131 -9.97 14.06 8.40
CA PHE A 131 -9.43 15.17 7.58
C PHE A 131 -10.32 16.41 7.71
N THR A 132 -9.70 17.58 7.59
CA THR A 132 -10.37 18.89 7.55
C THR A 132 -10.07 19.62 6.24
N ASP A 133 -10.73 20.73 6.01
CA ASP A 133 -10.28 21.72 5.03
C ASP A 133 -9.21 22.64 5.66
N ASP A 134 -8.75 23.63 4.89
CA ASP A 134 -7.72 24.61 5.29
C ASP A 134 -8.23 25.73 6.19
N ARG A 135 -9.56 25.83 6.41
CA ARG A 135 -10.12 26.82 7.32
C ARG A 135 -9.76 26.46 8.75
N GLN A 136 -9.16 27.40 9.45
CA GLN A 136 -8.88 27.21 10.87
C GLN A 136 -10.17 27.05 11.68
N VAL A 137 -10.09 26.23 12.72
CA VAL A 137 -11.13 26.18 13.74
C VAL A 137 -11.30 27.59 14.28
N ARG A 138 -12.55 28.10 14.29
CA ARG A 138 -12.84 29.50 14.63
C ARG A 138 -12.27 29.86 16.00
N ASP A 139 -11.64 31.02 16.09
CA ASP A 139 -11.24 31.64 17.35
C ASP A 139 -12.43 31.68 18.30
N GLY A 140 -12.25 31.20 19.53
CA GLY A 140 -13.32 31.06 20.51
C GLY A 140 -14.05 29.71 20.52
N ASN A 141 -13.68 28.77 19.68
CA ASN A 141 -14.10 27.38 19.85
C ASN A 141 -13.37 26.78 21.06
N LYS A 142 -14.09 26.67 22.18
CA LYS A 142 -13.51 26.08 23.41
C LYS A 142 -13.35 24.56 23.35
N ARG A 143 -13.77 23.91 22.26
CA ARG A 143 -13.81 22.46 22.15
C ARG A 143 -12.62 21.87 21.41
N PHE A 144 -12.11 22.57 20.40
CA PHE A 144 -10.97 22.13 19.60
C PHE A 144 -9.99 23.28 19.46
N ALA A 145 -8.70 23.01 19.71
CA ALA A 145 -7.63 24.00 19.56
C ALA A 145 -7.31 24.27 18.08
N ASP A 146 -7.35 23.23 17.25
CA ASP A 146 -6.97 23.31 15.85
C ASP A 146 -7.63 22.21 14.98
N ASN A 147 -7.23 22.16 13.71
CA ASN A 147 -7.69 21.15 12.75
C ASN A 147 -7.17 19.73 13.06
N TRP A 148 -6.05 19.60 13.75
CA TRP A 148 -5.53 18.31 14.18
C TRP A 148 -6.43 17.70 15.25
N GLU A 149 -6.78 18.47 16.27
CA GLU A 149 -7.65 18.02 17.33
C GLU A 149 -9.06 17.71 16.80
N LEU A 150 -9.63 18.58 15.94
CA LEU A 150 -10.93 18.33 15.31
C LEU A 150 -10.92 17.03 14.48
N SER A 151 -9.89 16.80 13.70
CA SER A 151 -9.77 15.58 12.89
C SER A 151 -9.57 14.33 13.74
N ALA A 152 -8.82 14.43 14.84
CA ALA A 152 -8.63 13.35 15.80
C ALA A 152 -9.94 12.95 16.48
N GLU A 153 -10.69 13.91 17.01
CA GLU A 153 -11.97 13.65 17.70
C GLU A 153 -13.02 13.06 16.75
N ARG A 154 -13.06 13.50 15.48
CA ARG A 154 -13.93 12.91 14.46
C ARG A 154 -13.55 11.45 14.16
N ALA A 155 -12.28 11.17 14.01
CA ALA A 155 -11.80 9.80 13.79
C ALA A 155 -12.10 8.91 15.00
N LEU A 156 -11.89 9.39 16.22
CA LEU A 156 -12.23 8.69 17.46
C LEU A 156 -13.73 8.42 17.59
N THR A 157 -14.56 9.38 17.24
CA THR A 157 -16.02 9.23 17.28
C THR A 157 -16.49 8.14 16.32
N VAL A 158 -15.97 8.12 15.09
CA VAL A 158 -16.26 7.05 14.12
C VAL A 158 -15.76 5.70 14.61
N THR A 159 -14.53 5.65 15.13
CA THR A 159 -13.94 4.43 15.71
C THR A 159 -14.82 3.86 16.84
N ARG A 160 -15.24 4.70 17.78
CA ARG A 160 -16.13 4.30 18.88
C ARG A 160 -17.49 3.83 18.38
N ALA A 161 -18.04 4.48 17.35
CA ALA A 161 -19.30 4.07 16.74
C ALA A 161 -19.19 2.69 16.08
N LEU A 162 -18.11 2.39 15.34
CA LEU A 162 -17.88 1.08 14.76
C LEU A 162 -17.73 -0.01 15.84
N ILE A 163 -17.05 0.30 16.94
CA ILE A 163 -16.93 -0.62 18.09
C ILE A 163 -18.30 -0.87 18.72
N ALA A 164 -19.12 0.17 18.90
CA ALA A 164 -20.47 0.04 19.43
C ALA A 164 -21.39 -0.82 18.53
N GLU A 165 -21.14 -0.85 17.22
CA GLU A 165 -21.85 -1.71 16.24
C GLU A 165 -21.22 -3.13 16.14
N GLY A 166 -20.36 -3.50 17.10
CA GLY A 166 -19.84 -4.86 17.26
C GLY A 166 -18.48 -5.15 16.62
N MET A 167 -17.77 -4.11 16.17
CA MET A 167 -16.39 -4.30 15.68
C MET A 167 -15.42 -4.50 16.87
N PRO A 168 -14.52 -5.51 16.83
CA PRO A 168 -13.54 -5.68 17.90
C PRO A 168 -12.63 -4.44 18.04
N SER A 169 -12.44 -3.95 19.25
CA SER A 169 -11.60 -2.77 19.53
C SER A 169 -10.13 -2.98 19.11
N SER A 170 -9.65 -4.23 19.08
CA SER A 170 -8.31 -4.60 18.59
C SER A 170 -8.18 -4.55 17.06
N SER A 171 -9.28 -4.35 16.34
CA SER A 171 -9.32 -4.36 14.87
C SER A 171 -9.56 -2.98 14.26
N VAL A 172 -9.60 -1.91 15.05
CA VAL A 172 -9.83 -0.55 14.56
C VAL A 172 -9.07 0.47 15.42
N PHE A 173 -8.50 1.48 14.78
CA PHE A 173 -7.86 2.60 15.46
C PHE A 173 -8.07 3.90 14.70
N ALA A 174 -7.92 5.03 15.40
CA ALA A 174 -8.08 6.37 14.85
C ALA A 174 -6.74 6.99 14.45
N ALA A 175 -6.74 7.77 13.37
CA ALA A 175 -5.64 8.60 12.92
C ALA A 175 -6.14 9.99 12.55
N ALA A 176 -5.33 11.02 12.79
CA ALA A 176 -5.62 12.40 12.48
C ALA A 176 -4.68 12.92 11.39
N PHE A 177 -5.19 13.69 10.46
CA PHE A 177 -4.41 14.29 9.37
C PHE A 177 -4.64 15.82 9.25
N GLY A 178 -5.55 16.40 10.02
CA GLY A 178 -5.87 17.82 9.91
C GLY A 178 -6.19 18.23 8.48
N SER A 179 -5.59 19.31 8.00
CA SER A 179 -5.70 19.84 6.64
C SER A 179 -4.58 19.39 5.69
N GLU A 180 -3.66 18.55 6.16
CA GLU A 180 -2.37 18.30 5.46
C GLU A 180 -2.46 17.40 4.23
N GLN A 181 -3.60 16.70 4.03
CA GLN A 181 -3.78 15.82 2.87
C GLN A 181 -5.08 16.14 2.11
N PRO A 182 -5.16 17.28 1.40
CA PRO A 182 -6.32 17.64 0.62
C PRO A 182 -6.46 16.72 -0.61
N VAL A 183 -7.70 16.31 -0.92
CA VAL A 183 -8.05 15.55 -2.13
C VAL A 183 -8.64 16.45 -3.22
N SER A 184 -8.88 17.71 -2.90
CA SER A 184 -9.40 18.74 -3.82
C SER A 184 -8.82 20.10 -3.44
N SER A 185 -8.88 21.06 -4.37
CA SER A 185 -8.48 22.45 -4.07
C SER A 185 -9.35 23.03 -2.94
N ASN A 186 -8.73 23.79 -2.05
CA ASN A 186 -9.44 24.56 -1.02
C ASN A 186 -9.93 25.93 -1.50
N ALA A 187 -9.79 26.25 -2.79
CA ALA A 187 -10.17 27.55 -3.36
C ALA A 187 -11.68 27.82 -3.27
N ASP A 188 -12.49 26.76 -3.40
CA ASP A 188 -13.96 26.88 -3.36
C ASP A 188 -14.58 25.99 -2.28
N ASP A 189 -15.88 26.22 -2.00
CA ASP A 189 -16.59 25.47 -0.97
C ASP A 189 -16.82 23.99 -1.36
N GLY A 190 -16.91 23.70 -2.65
CA GLY A 190 -17.06 22.33 -3.16
C GLY A 190 -15.80 21.50 -2.91
N GLY A 191 -14.62 22.08 -3.18
CA GLY A 191 -13.34 21.43 -2.89
C GLY A 191 -13.09 21.26 -1.40
N ARG A 192 -13.37 22.29 -0.58
CA ARG A 192 -13.32 22.19 0.88
C ARG A 192 -14.27 21.12 1.42
N ALA A 193 -15.46 20.99 0.86
CA ALA A 193 -16.42 19.97 1.28
C ALA A 193 -15.88 18.54 1.05
N LYS A 194 -15.12 18.30 -0.03
CA LYS A 194 -14.45 17.03 -0.29
C LYS A 194 -13.29 16.77 0.67
N ASN A 195 -12.58 17.81 1.09
CA ASN A 195 -11.48 17.71 2.04
C ASN A 195 -11.99 17.38 3.46
N ARG A 196 -13.14 17.93 3.88
CA ARG A 196 -13.81 17.55 5.14
C ARG A 196 -14.41 16.16 5.01
N ARG A 197 -13.64 15.13 5.34
CA ARG A 197 -14.01 13.72 5.18
C ARG A 197 -13.46 12.86 6.31
N VAL A 198 -14.01 11.67 6.43
CA VAL A 198 -13.38 10.55 7.13
C VAL A 198 -13.13 9.44 6.13
N GLU A 199 -11.96 8.84 6.20
CA GLU A 199 -11.61 7.65 5.43
C GLU A 199 -11.46 6.45 6.36
N ILE A 200 -11.97 5.29 5.95
CA ILE A 200 -11.77 4.01 6.62
C ILE A 200 -11.01 3.11 5.66
N ALA A 201 -9.83 2.67 6.07
CA ALA A 201 -8.94 1.87 5.22
C ALA A 201 -8.49 0.60 5.95
N PRO A 202 -8.69 -0.60 5.37
CA PRO A 202 -8.02 -1.78 5.84
C PRO A 202 -6.51 -1.64 5.60
N ILE A 203 -5.71 -1.92 6.62
CA ILE A 203 -4.25 -1.94 6.55
C ILE A 203 -3.72 -3.24 7.16
N PRO A 204 -2.54 -3.72 6.74
CA PRO A 204 -1.93 -4.89 7.34
C PRO A 204 -1.81 -4.76 8.86
N ARG A 205 -2.11 -5.81 9.59
CA ARG A 205 -1.88 -5.83 11.04
C ARG A 205 -0.38 -5.72 11.31
N PRO A 206 0.05 -4.82 12.20
CA PRO A 206 1.46 -4.77 12.63
C PRO A 206 1.87 -6.13 13.18
N SER A 207 2.93 -6.73 12.63
CA SER A 207 3.43 -8.01 13.12
C SER A 207 4.05 -7.82 14.51
N ASN A 208 3.60 -8.61 15.51
CA ASN A 208 4.19 -8.66 16.85
C ASN A 208 5.56 -9.36 16.88
N ALA A 209 6.26 -9.44 15.76
CA ALA A 209 7.57 -10.09 15.70
C ALA A 209 8.61 -9.48 16.66
N ALA A 210 8.46 -8.21 17.00
CA ALA A 210 9.36 -7.53 17.95
C ALA A 210 9.09 -7.86 19.43
N VAL A 211 7.91 -8.37 19.77
CA VAL A 211 7.59 -8.75 21.17
C VAL A 211 8.11 -10.14 21.50
N LYS A 212 8.08 -11.08 20.53
CA LYS A 212 8.60 -12.46 20.72
C LYS A 212 10.13 -12.57 20.79
N ALA A 213 10.87 -11.52 20.47
CA ALA A 213 12.34 -11.53 20.54
C ALA A 213 12.88 -11.00 21.88
N ARG A 214 12.01 -10.70 22.87
CA ARG A 214 12.38 -10.18 24.20
C ARG A 214 12.03 -11.13 25.37
N ASP A 215 11.41 -12.24 25.06
CA ASP A 215 11.17 -13.38 25.98
C ASP A 215 12.13 -14.54 25.63
#